data_30f0b9f4ae9c413877328366fceb5caf
#
_entry.id   30f0b9f4ae9c413877328366fceb5caf
#
_cell.length_a   1.000
_cell.length_b   1.000
_cell.length_c   1.000
_cell.angle_alpha   90.00
_cell.angle_beta   90.00
_cell.angle_gamma   90.00
#
_symmetry.space_group_name_H-M   'P 1'
#
loop_
_entity.id
_entity.type
_entity.pdbx_description
1 polymer ?
#
loop_
_entity_poly.entity_id
_entity_poly.type
_entity_poly.pdbx_seq_one_letter_code
_entity_poly.pdbx_strand_id
1 'polypeptide(L)'
;MSTTAMWLLLAVVVVAIVFGSVLYKRTFTTKELALTGVMAALSLVAYLFFRVPFYGGSSFHLGNTFTALAALLLDGVSGGLAGAIGLALADILAGDPGYAITTFVLKFIIGITCGAVAHKAFKLRELDKHSSGYLVKVIMAAASGLLLNVFTDPFLGYFRNVYIFGQEYTVAQALTKIAGGVTFVNSVASTVCVVVLYLALRPALERAGLLPKGETN
;
A
#
# COMPACT_ATOMS: atom_id res chain seq x y z
N MET A 1 -12.45 -31.44 -2.46
CA MET A 1 -11.65 -30.18 -2.55
C MET A 1 -10.21 -30.59 -2.83
N SER A 2 -9.55 -30.02 -3.83
CA SER A 2 -8.15 -30.36 -4.10
C SER A 2 -7.24 -29.89 -2.96
N THR A 3 -6.10 -30.55 -2.76
CA THR A 3 -5.11 -30.18 -1.74
C THR A 3 -4.69 -28.69 -1.89
N THR A 4 -4.57 -28.21 -3.12
CA THR A 4 -4.28 -26.81 -3.43
C THR A 4 -5.38 -25.86 -2.95
N ALA A 5 -6.66 -26.23 -3.16
CA ALA A 5 -7.79 -25.42 -2.68
C ALA A 5 -7.84 -25.33 -1.15
N MET A 6 -7.43 -26.40 -0.46
CA MET A 6 -7.30 -26.40 1.01
C MET A 6 -6.22 -25.42 1.49
N TRP A 7 -5.05 -25.44 0.85
CA TRP A 7 -3.96 -24.50 1.20
C TRP A 7 -4.32 -23.04 0.93
N LEU A 8 -5.01 -22.77 -0.19
CA LEU A 8 -5.50 -21.42 -0.50
C LEU A 8 -6.53 -20.95 0.52
N LEU A 9 -7.48 -21.81 0.89
CA LEU A 9 -8.47 -21.48 1.92
C LEU A 9 -7.79 -21.20 3.26
N LEU A 10 -6.83 -22.04 3.67
CA LEU A 10 -6.07 -21.82 4.89
C LEU A 10 -5.31 -20.47 4.86
N ALA A 11 -4.67 -20.15 3.74
CA ALA A 11 -3.98 -18.87 3.58
C ALA A 11 -4.93 -17.67 3.71
N VAL A 12 -6.12 -17.73 3.08
CA VAL A 12 -7.15 -16.69 3.21
C VAL A 12 -7.61 -16.54 4.66
N VAL A 13 -7.86 -17.66 5.35
CA VAL A 13 -8.29 -17.64 6.77
C VAL A 13 -7.19 -17.04 7.65
N VAL A 14 -5.92 -17.41 7.45
CA VAL A 14 -4.79 -16.85 8.22
C VAL A 14 -4.67 -15.33 7.97
N VAL A 15 -4.75 -14.89 6.72
CA VAL A 15 -4.72 -13.46 6.38
C VAL A 15 -5.89 -12.72 7.04
N ALA A 16 -7.10 -13.29 7.01
CA ALA A 16 -8.28 -12.69 7.64
C ALA A 16 -8.14 -12.58 9.17
N ILE A 17 -7.59 -13.62 9.81
CA ILE A 17 -7.33 -13.61 11.27
C ILE A 17 -6.29 -12.55 11.63
N VAL A 18 -5.16 -12.50 10.90
CA VAL A 18 -4.11 -11.50 11.12
C VAL A 18 -4.66 -10.08 10.92
N PHE A 19 -5.39 -9.85 9.83
CA PHE A 19 -6.02 -8.57 9.53
C PHE A 19 -7.02 -8.18 10.64
N GLY A 20 -7.91 -9.09 11.02
CA GLY A 20 -8.88 -8.88 12.10
C GLY A 20 -8.19 -8.58 13.44
N SER A 21 -7.10 -9.29 13.78
CA SER A 21 -6.35 -9.06 15.02
C SER A 21 -5.65 -7.69 15.06
N VAL A 22 -5.15 -7.23 13.93
CA VAL A 22 -4.54 -5.89 13.80
C VAL A 22 -5.60 -4.80 13.98
N LEU A 23 -6.77 -4.96 13.36
CA LEU A 23 -7.86 -3.99 13.49
C LEU A 23 -8.50 -4.01 14.89
N TYR A 24 -8.68 -5.17 15.50
CA TYR A 24 -9.30 -5.29 16.83
C TYR A 24 -8.53 -4.55 17.92
N LYS A 25 -7.21 -4.51 17.82
CA LYS A 25 -6.33 -3.81 18.77
C LYS A 25 -6.18 -2.31 18.48
N ARG A 26 -6.73 -1.83 17.35
CA ARG A 26 -6.55 -0.45 16.91
C ARG A 26 -7.80 0.39 17.21
N THR A 27 -7.61 1.44 17.99
CA THR A 27 -8.62 2.50 18.16
C THR A 27 -8.26 3.67 17.24
N PHE A 28 -9.22 4.14 16.47
CA PHE A 28 -9.05 5.30 15.60
C PHE A 28 -9.67 6.52 16.22
N THR A 29 -8.96 7.63 16.20
CA THR A 29 -9.59 8.93 16.46
C THR A 29 -10.40 9.38 15.24
N THR A 30 -11.38 10.26 15.44
CA THR A 30 -12.17 10.81 14.34
C THR A 30 -11.31 11.49 13.28
N LYS A 31 -10.23 12.18 13.67
CA LYS A 31 -9.27 12.82 12.78
C LYS A 31 -8.49 11.81 11.95
N GLU A 32 -8.00 10.75 12.56
CA GLU A 32 -7.29 9.67 11.86
C GLU A 32 -8.20 8.98 10.85
N LEU A 33 -9.45 8.70 11.25
CA LEU A 33 -10.42 8.06 10.34
C LEU A 33 -10.74 8.96 9.15
N ALA A 34 -10.97 10.26 9.38
CA ALA A 34 -11.22 11.23 8.32
C ALA A 34 -10.03 11.34 7.36
N LEU A 35 -8.81 11.45 7.87
CA LEU A 35 -7.59 11.51 7.04
C LEU A 35 -7.36 10.21 6.28
N THR A 36 -7.60 9.05 6.91
CA THR A 36 -7.52 7.75 6.23
C THR A 36 -8.52 7.68 5.07
N GLY A 37 -9.75 8.16 5.26
CA GLY A 37 -10.76 8.23 4.21
C GLY A 37 -10.37 9.16 3.06
N VAL A 38 -9.81 10.34 3.37
CA VAL A 38 -9.28 11.27 2.36
C VAL A 38 -8.14 10.63 1.57
N MET A 39 -7.21 9.96 2.23
CA MET A 39 -6.10 9.27 1.54
C MET A 39 -6.59 8.09 0.71
N ALA A 40 -7.63 7.37 1.13
CA ALA A 40 -8.27 6.34 0.33
C ALA A 40 -8.90 6.91 -0.95
N ALA A 41 -9.62 8.03 -0.82
CA ALA A 41 -10.19 8.73 -1.97
C ALA A 41 -9.11 9.24 -2.94
N LEU A 42 -8.01 9.80 -2.41
CA LEU A 42 -6.87 10.23 -3.24
C LEU A 42 -6.17 9.04 -3.92
N SER A 43 -6.03 7.89 -3.25
CA SER A 43 -5.52 6.65 -3.86
C SER A 43 -6.38 6.21 -5.04
N LEU A 44 -7.71 6.21 -4.85
CA LEU A 44 -8.68 5.86 -5.89
C LEU A 44 -8.62 6.83 -7.08
N VAL A 45 -8.66 8.13 -6.82
CA VAL A 45 -8.60 9.17 -7.86
C VAL A 45 -7.28 9.09 -8.63
N ALA A 46 -6.15 8.97 -7.92
CA ALA A 46 -4.84 8.86 -8.55
C ALA A 46 -4.70 7.60 -9.41
N TYR A 47 -5.36 6.50 -9.04
CA TYR A 47 -5.41 5.32 -9.86
C TYR A 47 -6.26 5.57 -11.12
N LEU A 48 -7.49 6.03 -10.99
CA LEU A 48 -8.43 6.14 -12.11
C LEU A 48 -7.98 7.19 -13.15
N PHE A 49 -7.48 8.33 -12.71
CA PHE A 49 -7.13 9.44 -13.61
C PHE A 49 -5.70 9.39 -14.18
N PHE A 50 -4.79 8.69 -13.52
CA PHE A 50 -3.39 8.56 -13.96
C PHE A 50 -3.04 7.11 -14.32
N ARG A 51 -4.04 6.28 -14.63
CA ARG A 51 -3.83 4.89 -15.04
C ARG A 51 -3.41 4.80 -16.50
N VAL A 52 -2.25 4.18 -16.72
CA VAL A 52 -1.83 3.73 -18.05
C VAL A 52 -1.82 2.20 -18.02
N PRO A 53 -2.80 1.55 -18.69
CA PRO A 53 -2.89 0.10 -18.67
C PRO A 53 -1.79 -0.52 -19.53
N PHE A 54 -1.26 -1.65 -19.07
CA PHE A 54 -0.35 -2.53 -19.77
C PHE A 54 -1.00 -3.90 -19.98
N TYR A 55 -0.37 -4.70 -20.85
CA TYR A 55 -0.83 -6.05 -21.12
C TYR A 55 -0.89 -6.90 -19.82
N GLY A 56 -1.91 -7.75 -19.71
CA GLY A 56 -2.06 -8.68 -18.59
C GLY A 56 -2.60 -8.10 -17.30
N GLY A 57 -3.32 -6.97 -17.36
CA GLY A 57 -3.99 -6.37 -16.21
C GLY A 57 -3.10 -5.53 -15.31
N SER A 58 -1.80 -5.42 -15.62
CA SER A 58 -0.91 -4.49 -14.92
C SER A 58 -1.14 -3.06 -15.41
N SER A 59 -0.92 -2.08 -14.54
CA SER A 59 -1.09 -0.66 -14.91
C SER A 59 -0.04 0.21 -14.22
N PHE A 60 0.47 1.21 -14.94
CA PHE A 60 1.13 2.33 -14.28
C PHE A 60 0.08 3.21 -13.63
N HIS A 61 0.28 3.59 -12.37
CA HIS A 61 -0.61 4.50 -11.65
C HIS A 61 0.07 5.06 -10.40
N LEU A 62 -0.40 6.21 -9.92
CA LEU A 62 0.16 6.88 -8.74
C LEU A 62 -0.62 6.59 -7.43
N GLY A 63 -1.59 5.67 -7.45
CA GLY A 63 -2.41 5.37 -6.27
C GLY A 63 -1.62 4.89 -5.05
N ASN A 64 -0.53 4.14 -5.25
CA ASN A 64 0.36 3.68 -4.17
C ASN A 64 1.04 4.83 -3.41
N THR A 65 1.18 6.01 -4.03
CA THR A 65 1.70 7.22 -3.39
C THR A 65 0.92 7.56 -2.13
N PHE A 66 -0.40 7.59 -2.22
CA PHE A 66 -1.25 7.98 -1.08
C PHE A 66 -1.35 6.88 -0.03
N THR A 67 -1.18 5.61 -0.40
CA THR A 67 -1.02 4.49 0.54
C THR A 67 0.21 4.69 1.43
N ALA A 68 1.38 4.88 0.82
CA ALA A 68 2.61 5.06 1.56
C ALA A 68 2.65 6.42 2.28
N LEU A 69 2.13 7.50 1.68
CA LEU A 69 2.02 8.80 2.32
C LEU A 69 1.19 8.75 3.59
N ALA A 70 0.02 8.12 3.55
CA ALA A 70 -0.82 7.92 4.73
C ALA A 70 -0.10 7.11 5.81
N ALA A 71 0.66 6.07 5.41
CA ALA A 71 1.45 5.27 6.35
C ALA A 71 2.54 6.10 7.07
N LEU A 72 3.19 7.03 6.36
CA LEU A 72 4.21 7.91 6.95
C LEU A 72 3.61 9.03 7.80
N LEU A 73 2.48 9.60 7.39
CA LEU A 73 1.82 10.70 8.10
C LEU A 73 1.04 10.22 9.33
N LEU A 74 0.28 9.13 9.19
CA LEU A 74 -0.59 8.60 10.25
C LEU A 74 0.06 7.39 10.93
N ASP A 75 -0.08 6.23 10.37
CA ASP A 75 0.53 4.96 10.80
C ASP A 75 0.32 3.86 9.74
N GLY A 76 0.94 2.71 9.96
CA GLY A 76 0.89 1.60 9.00
C GLY A 76 -0.51 1.04 8.76
N VAL A 77 -1.36 0.99 9.79
CA VAL A 77 -2.74 0.48 9.66
C VAL A 77 -3.59 1.46 8.86
N SER A 78 -3.53 2.75 9.20
CA SER A 78 -4.23 3.82 8.47
C SER A 78 -3.79 3.88 7.00
N GLY A 79 -2.47 3.82 6.74
CA GLY A 79 -1.94 3.76 5.38
C GLY A 79 -2.38 2.52 4.62
N GLY A 80 -2.31 1.35 5.28
CA GLY A 80 -2.77 0.08 4.73
C GLY A 80 -4.25 0.10 4.36
N LEU A 81 -5.11 0.61 5.23
CA LEU A 81 -6.54 0.75 4.97
C LEU A 81 -6.83 1.75 3.84
N ALA A 82 -6.15 2.90 3.84
CA ALA A 82 -6.32 3.89 2.79
C ALA A 82 -6.04 3.29 1.40
N GLY A 83 -4.90 2.60 1.25
CA GLY A 83 -4.55 1.94 0.00
C GLY A 83 -5.44 0.76 -0.33
N ALA A 84 -5.71 -0.11 0.64
CA ALA A 84 -6.51 -1.31 0.45
C ALA A 84 -7.94 -0.97 -0.01
N ILE A 85 -8.61 -0.04 0.66
CA ILE A 85 -9.97 0.38 0.31
C ILE A 85 -9.97 1.18 -1.00
N GLY A 86 -9.10 2.20 -1.10
CA GLY A 86 -9.08 3.09 -2.26
C GLY A 86 -8.76 2.37 -3.56
N LEU A 87 -7.74 1.51 -3.57
CA LEU A 87 -7.31 0.83 -4.79
C LEU A 87 -8.14 -0.42 -5.12
N ALA A 88 -8.67 -1.14 -4.13
CA ALA A 88 -9.62 -2.21 -4.41
C ALA A 88 -10.94 -1.68 -5.02
N LEU A 89 -11.44 -0.53 -4.53
CA LEU A 89 -12.57 0.15 -5.15
C LEU A 89 -12.22 0.66 -6.55
N ALA A 90 -10.99 1.14 -6.75
CA ALA A 90 -10.53 1.58 -8.06
C ALA A 90 -10.50 0.44 -9.08
N ASP A 91 -10.07 -0.77 -8.69
CA ASP A 91 -10.12 -1.95 -9.56
C ASP A 91 -11.57 -2.29 -9.97
N ILE A 92 -12.50 -2.26 -9.01
CA ILE A 92 -13.92 -2.51 -9.30
C ILE A 92 -14.47 -1.47 -10.29
N LEU A 93 -14.21 -0.19 -10.05
CA LEU A 93 -14.68 0.90 -10.91
C LEU A 93 -13.98 0.93 -12.28
N ALA A 94 -12.77 0.44 -12.36
CA ALA A 94 -12.03 0.29 -13.62
C ALA A 94 -12.48 -0.91 -14.48
N GLY A 95 -13.41 -1.73 -13.98
CA GLY A 95 -13.91 -2.93 -14.66
C GLY A 95 -13.10 -4.19 -14.40
N ASP A 96 -12.21 -4.18 -13.42
CA ASP A 96 -11.30 -5.27 -13.07
C ASP A 96 -11.59 -5.88 -11.68
N PRO A 97 -12.85 -6.23 -11.31
CA PRO A 97 -13.20 -6.63 -9.94
C PRO A 97 -12.46 -7.89 -9.45
N GLY A 98 -12.01 -8.74 -10.37
CA GLY A 98 -11.24 -9.96 -10.04
C GLY A 98 -9.87 -9.66 -9.41
N TYR A 99 -9.38 -8.43 -9.52
CA TYR A 99 -8.12 -8.00 -8.89
C TYR A 99 -8.33 -7.45 -7.47
N ALA A 100 -9.51 -6.96 -7.13
CA ALA A 100 -9.78 -6.19 -5.92
C ALA A 100 -9.31 -6.86 -4.62
N ILE A 101 -9.50 -8.18 -4.47
CA ILE A 101 -9.08 -8.91 -3.26
C ILE A 101 -7.56 -8.94 -3.13
N THR A 102 -6.84 -9.28 -4.21
CA THR A 102 -5.37 -9.30 -4.19
C THR A 102 -4.80 -7.89 -3.99
N THR A 103 -5.40 -6.89 -4.62
CA THR A 103 -5.06 -5.48 -4.44
C THR A 103 -5.26 -5.08 -2.98
N PHE A 104 -6.39 -5.40 -2.36
CA PHE A 104 -6.64 -5.09 -0.95
C PHE A 104 -5.51 -5.60 -0.05
N VAL A 105 -5.15 -6.88 -0.19
CA VAL A 105 -4.08 -7.50 0.63
C VAL A 105 -2.72 -6.83 0.38
N LEU A 106 -2.36 -6.64 -0.90
CA LEU A 106 -1.08 -6.04 -1.28
C LEU A 106 -0.92 -4.62 -0.74
N LYS A 107 -1.95 -3.78 -0.88
CA LYS A 107 -1.90 -2.38 -0.43
C LYS A 107 -1.88 -2.27 1.09
N PHE A 108 -2.57 -3.18 1.78
CA PHE A 108 -2.48 -3.27 3.23
C PHE A 108 -1.05 -3.61 3.69
N ILE A 109 -0.38 -4.56 3.01
CA ILE A 109 1.03 -4.90 3.28
C ILE A 109 1.95 -3.69 3.04
N ILE A 110 1.77 -2.94 1.94
CA ILE A 110 2.54 -1.72 1.68
C ILE A 110 2.44 -0.75 2.87
N GLY A 111 1.22 -0.43 3.29
CA GLY A 111 0.99 0.51 4.37
C GLY A 111 1.61 0.07 5.69
N ILE A 112 1.38 -1.19 6.09
CA ILE A 112 1.97 -1.76 7.31
C ILE A 112 3.50 -1.68 7.27
N THR A 113 4.12 -2.05 6.16
CA THR A 113 5.59 -2.05 6.03
C THR A 113 6.15 -0.64 6.09
N CYS A 114 5.62 0.29 5.28
CA CYS A 114 6.03 1.69 5.31
C CYS A 114 5.88 2.31 6.71
N GLY A 115 4.75 2.08 7.36
CA GLY A 115 4.49 2.60 8.70
C GLY A 115 5.35 1.97 9.78
N ALA A 116 5.65 0.68 9.70
CA ALA A 116 6.56 0.01 10.63
C ALA A 116 7.99 0.58 10.52
N VAL A 117 8.48 0.80 9.31
CA VAL A 117 9.80 1.41 9.10
C VAL A 117 9.78 2.88 9.53
N ALA A 118 8.74 3.64 9.19
CA ALA A 118 8.64 5.06 9.55
C ALA A 118 8.57 5.28 11.07
N HIS A 119 7.73 4.51 11.77
CA HIS A 119 7.39 4.83 13.16
C HIS A 119 8.07 3.93 14.20
N LYS A 120 8.35 2.64 13.86
CA LYS A 120 9.02 1.72 14.79
C LYS A 120 10.53 1.72 14.60
N ALA A 121 11.01 1.65 13.34
CA ALA A 121 12.44 1.58 13.08
C ALA A 121 13.12 2.96 13.14
N PHE A 122 12.55 3.95 12.43
CA PHE A 122 13.19 5.27 12.31
C PHE A 122 12.60 6.34 13.22
N LYS A 123 11.43 6.10 13.82
CA LYS A 123 10.76 7.06 14.69
C LYS A 123 10.66 8.47 14.08
N LEU A 124 10.25 8.55 12.81
CA LEU A 124 10.28 9.78 12.01
C LEU A 124 9.56 10.95 12.67
N ARG A 125 8.56 10.71 13.54
CA ARG A 125 7.83 11.77 14.25
C ARG A 125 8.68 12.46 15.31
N GLU A 126 9.62 11.73 15.93
CA GLU A 126 10.48 12.22 16.99
C GLU A 126 11.76 12.88 16.47
N LEU A 127 12.09 12.64 15.17
CA LEU A 127 13.32 13.15 14.58
C LEU A 127 13.21 14.64 14.25
N ASP A 128 14.30 15.35 14.55
CA ASP A 128 14.49 16.71 14.04
C ASP A 128 14.58 16.70 12.51
N LYS A 129 13.74 17.52 11.87
CA LYS A 129 13.65 17.66 10.41
C LYS A 129 14.92 18.21 9.79
N HIS A 130 15.75 18.89 10.58
CA HIS A 130 17.04 19.47 10.18
C HIS A 130 18.21 18.52 10.43
N SER A 131 17.98 17.34 11.03
CA SER A 131 19.04 16.38 11.29
C SER A 131 19.62 15.79 10.01
N SER A 132 20.95 15.60 10.01
CA SER A 132 21.63 14.87 8.95
C SER A 132 21.04 13.47 8.82
N GLY A 133 20.63 13.08 7.60
CA GLY A 133 20.02 11.79 7.33
C GLY A 133 18.50 11.70 7.46
N TYR A 134 17.81 12.77 7.89
CA TYR A 134 16.34 12.77 7.94
C TYR A 134 15.70 12.41 6.59
N LEU A 135 16.15 13.08 5.51
CA LEU A 135 15.67 12.81 4.16
C LEU A 135 15.86 11.35 3.75
N VAL A 136 17.04 10.78 4.04
CA VAL A 136 17.34 9.37 3.74
C VAL A 136 16.38 8.44 4.46
N LYS A 137 16.08 8.69 5.74
CA LYS A 137 15.12 7.90 6.51
C LYS A 137 13.70 8.00 5.96
N VAL A 138 13.28 9.19 5.49
CA VAL A 138 11.98 9.37 4.82
C VAL A 138 11.93 8.57 3.52
N ILE A 139 12.98 8.63 2.69
CA ILE A 139 13.08 7.85 1.45
C ILE A 139 13.01 6.34 1.76
N MET A 140 13.79 5.88 2.72
CA MET A 140 13.82 4.45 3.09
C MET A 140 12.47 3.97 3.63
N ALA A 141 11.79 4.78 4.44
CA ALA A 141 10.46 4.46 4.95
C ALA A 141 9.43 4.37 3.82
N ALA A 142 9.42 5.35 2.90
CA ALA A 142 8.53 5.34 1.74
C ALA A 142 8.82 4.16 0.81
N ALA A 143 10.10 3.91 0.51
CA ALA A 143 10.51 2.85 -0.40
C ALA A 143 10.28 1.43 0.16
N SER A 144 10.31 1.24 1.48
CA SER A 144 10.29 -0.09 2.10
C SER A 144 9.11 -0.96 1.67
N GLY A 145 7.89 -0.48 1.82
CA GLY A 145 6.68 -1.20 1.42
C GLY A 145 6.47 -1.21 -0.10
N LEU A 146 6.85 -0.11 -0.77
CA LEU A 146 6.72 0.00 -2.23
C LEU A 146 7.67 -0.97 -2.95
N LEU A 147 8.92 -1.11 -2.50
CA LEU A 147 9.87 -2.08 -3.04
C LEU A 147 9.51 -3.52 -2.65
N LEU A 148 8.97 -3.75 -1.45
CA LEU A 148 8.44 -5.07 -1.08
C LEU A 148 7.33 -5.48 -2.06
N ASN A 149 6.50 -4.54 -2.50
CA ASN A 149 5.43 -4.80 -3.45
C ASN A 149 5.94 -5.26 -4.83
N VAL A 150 7.16 -4.91 -5.23
CA VAL A 150 7.77 -5.39 -6.47
C VAL A 150 7.89 -6.91 -6.50
N PHE A 151 8.02 -7.54 -5.34
CA PHE A 151 8.07 -9.00 -5.20
C PHE A 151 6.71 -9.60 -4.87
N THR A 152 5.94 -8.97 -3.97
CA THR A 152 4.67 -9.53 -3.50
C THR A 152 3.56 -9.43 -4.54
N ASP A 153 3.53 -8.39 -5.37
CA ASP A 153 2.51 -8.22 -6.41
C ASP A 153 2.63 -9.27 -7.54
N PRO A 154 3.80 -9.49 -8.17
CA PRO A 154 3.96 -10.57 -9.13
C PRO A 154 3.72 -11.95 -8.52
N PHE A 155 4.15 -12.16 -7.28
CA PHE A 155 3.96 -13.42 -6.57
C PHE A 155 2.46 -13.73 -6.39
N LEU A 156 1.69 -12.86 -5.75
CA LEU A 156 0.26 -13.05 -5.58
C LEU A 156 -0.49 -13.02 -6.91
N GLY A 157 -0.04 -12.20 -7.86
CA GLY A 157 -0.57 -12.13 -9.22
C GLY A 157 -0.45 -13.45 -9.96
N TYR A 158 0.69 -14.14 -9.83
CA TYR A 158 0.87 -15.48 -10.42
C TYR A 158 -0.18 -16.47 -9.90
N PHE A 159 -0.34 -16.55 -8.57
CA PHE A 159 -1.34 -17.44 -7.97
C PHE A 159 -2.76 -17.09 -8.39
N ARG A 160 -3.13 -15.83 -8.42
CA ARG A 160 -4.42 -15.37 -8.90
C ARG A 160 -4.64 -15.80 -10.36
N ASN A 161 -3.67 -15.55 -11.23
CA ASN A 161 -3.78 -15.85 -12.66
C ASN A 161 -3.96 -17.34 -12.92
N VAL A 162 -3.20 -18.18 -12.22
CA VAL A 162 -3.29 -19.65 -12.38
C VAL A 162 -4.55 -20.22 -11.74
N TYR A 163 -4.81 -19.89 -10.46
CA TYR A 163 -5.81 -20.62 -9.67
C TYR A 163 -7.18 -19.95 -9.64
N ILE A 164 -7.27 -18.65 -9.88
CA ILE A 164 -8.54 -17.91 -9.91
C ILE A 164 -8.99 -17.67 -11.35
N PHE A 165 -8.09 -17.23 -12.23
CA PHE A 165 -8.42 -16.94 -13.63
C PHE A 165 -8.24 -18.15 -14.56
N GLY A 166 -7.66 -19.27 -14.09
CA GLY A 166 -7.48 -20.47 -14.88
C GLY A 166 -6.51 -20.34 -16.06
N GLN A 167 -5.58 -19.40 -15.99
CA GLN A 167 -4.61 -19.18 -17.05
C GLN A 167 -3.55 -20.28 -17.09
N GLU A 168 -3.03 -20.57 -18.27
CA GLU A 168 -1.91 -21.49 -18.42
C GLU A 168 -0.65 -21.01 -17.68
N TYR A 169 0.14 -21.95 -17.18
CA TYR A 169 1.35 -21.64 -16.40
C TYR A 169 2.34 -20.76 -17.16
N THR A 170 2.55 -21.01 -18.45
CA THR A 170 3.45 -20.23 -19.32
C THR A 170 2.98 -18.79 -19.50
N VAL A 171 1.69 -18.60 -19.68
CA VAL A 171 1.07 -17.27 -19.78
C VAL A 171 1.17 -16.55 -18.44
N ALA A 172 0.81 -17.21 -17.34
CA ALA A 172 0.91 -16.64 -16.00
C ALA A 172 2.35 -16.21 -15.64
N GLN A 173 3.36 -16.99 -16.03
CA GLN A 173 4.77 -16.62 -15.84
C GLN A 173 5.18 -15.38 -16.66
N ALA A 174 4.74 -15.27 -17.92
CA ALA A 174 5.01 -14.11 -18.75
C ALA A 174 4.38 -12.84 -18.14
N LEU A 175 3.11 -12.93 -17.72
CA LEU A 175 2.40 -11.83 -17.06
C LEU A 175 3.04 -11.41 -15.74
N THR A 176 3.58 -12.36 -14.97
CA THR A 176 4.31 -12.10 -13.73
C THR A 176 5.56 -11.24 -13.96
N LYS A 177 6.32 -11.51 -15.04
CA LYS A 177 7.49 -10.70 -15.39
C LYS A 177 7.11 -9.28 -15.77
N ILE A 178 6.03 -9.12 -16.57
CA ILE A 178 5.50 -7.80 -16.95
C ILE A 178 5.05 -7.05 -15.70
N ALA A 179 4.27 -7.70 -14.82
CA ALA A 179 3.80 -7.11 -13.57
C ALA A 179 4.96 -6.62 -12.70
N GLY A 180 6.02 -7.42 -12.55
CA GLY A 180 7.22 -7.04 -11.78
C GLY A 180 7.87 -5.76 -12.31
N GLY A 181 8.03 -5.65 -13.63
CA GLY A 181 8.58 -4.45 -14.26
C GLY A 181 7.71 -3.21 -14.06
N VAL A 182 6.40 -3.33 -14.28
CA VAL A 182 5.45 -2.24 -14.07
C VAL A 182 5.39 -1.82 -12.61
N THR A 183 5.36 -2.78 -11.68
CA THR A 183 5.34 -2.50 -10.23
C THR A 183 6.63 -1.85 -9.76
N PHE A 184 7.79 -2.20 -10.34
CA PHE A 184 9.06 -1.52 -10.05
C PHE A 184 9.00 -0.04 -10.44
N VAL A 185 8.55 0.27 -11.67
CA VAL A 185 8.40 1.67 -12.14
C VAL A 185 7.41 2.43 -11.25
N ASN A 186 6.27 1.82 -10.92
CA ASN A 186 5.30 2.39 -9.99
C ASN A 186 5.91 2.68 -8.62
N SER A 187 6.74 1.77 -8.11
CA SER A 187 7.37 1.92 -6.79
C SER A 187 8.36 3.07 -6.75
N VAL A 188 9.18 3.22 -7.79
CA VAL A 188 10.13 4.34 -7.91
C VAL A 188 9.37 5.66 -8.02
N ALA A 189 8.42 5.78 -8.94
CA ALA A 189 7.63 7.00 -9.14
C ALA A 189 6.86 7.38 -7.86
N SER A 190 6.19 6.39 -7.24
CA SER A 190 5.47 6.63 -5.98
C SER A 190 6.39 7.05 -4.85
N THR A 191 7.60 6.46 -4.72
CA THR A 191 8.56 6.86 -3.70
C THR A 191 8.94 8.34 -3.81
N VAL A 192 9.24 8.80 -5.03
CA VAL A 192 9.56 10.22 -5.27
C VAL A 192 8.39 11.11 -4.87
N CYS A 193 7.18 10.77 -5.32
CA CYS A 193 5.97 11.54 -4.99
C CYS A 193 5.69 11.55 -3.47
N VAL A 194 5.84 10.41 -2.79
CA VAL A 194 5.66 10.32 -1.32
C VAL A 194 6.62 11.24 -0.60
N VAL A 195 7.89 11.22 -0.95
CA VAL A 195 8.92 12.05 -0.30
C VAL A 195 8.59 13.53 -0.44
N VAL A 196 8.30 13.97 -1.66
CA VAL A 196 7.94 15.37 -1.93
C VAL A 196 6.69 15.79 -1.15
N LEU A 197 5.61 14.98 -1.23
CA LEU A 197 4.35 15.28 -0.55
C LEU A 197 4.50 15.22 0.97
N TYR A 198 5.23 14.26 1.50
CA TYR A 198 5.45 14.13 2.93
C TYR A 198 6.18 15.35 3.50
N LEU A 199 7.26 15.78 2.86
CA LEU A 199 8.02 16.97 3.29
C LEU A 199 7.20 18.26 3.22
N ALA A 200 6.33 18.37 2.20
CA ALA A 200 5.46 19.52 2.02
C ALA A 200 4.27 19.54 2.99
N LEU A 201 3.57 18.39 3.15
CA LEU A 201 2.31 18.34 3.89
C LEU A 201 2.51 18.17 5.40
N ARG A 202 3.52 17.43 5.84
CA ARG A 202 3.75 17.17 7.26
C ARG A 202 3.76 18.44 8.11
N PRO A 203 4.52 19.53 7.78
CA PRO A 203 4.54 20.74 8.59
C PRO A 203 3.18 21.46 8.65
N ALA A 204 2.40 21.40 7.58
CA ALA A 204 1.08 22.01 7.52
C ALA A 204 0.07 21.25 8.39
N LEU A 205 0.06 19.91 8.29
CA LEU A 205 -0.82 19.04 9.06
C LEU A 205 -0.50 19.04 10.56
N GLU A 206 0.79 19.14 10.93
CA GLU A 206 1.22 19.30 12.33
C GLU A 206 0.70 20.62 12.91
N ARG A 207 0.85 21.75 12.18
CA ARG A 207 0.33 23.06 12.62
C ARG A 207 -1.19 23.06 12.76
N ALA A 208 -1.89 22.35 11.88
CA ALA A 208 -3.34 22.19 11.96
C ALA A 208 -3.80 21.22 13.08
N GLY A 209 -2.89 20.57 13.80
CA GLY A 209 -3.21 19.59 14.85
C GLY A 209 -3.94 18.35 14.32
N LEU A 210 -3.68 17.98 13.05
CA LEU A 210 -4.31 16.85 12.38
C LEU A 210 -3.49 15.57 12.47
N LEU A 211 -2.19 15.66 12.76
CA LEU A 211 -1.36 14.47 12.93
C LEU A 211 -1.37 13.96 14.38
N PRO A 212 -1.21 12.65 14.59
CA PRO A 212 -0.99 12.09 15.91
C PRO A 212 0.25 12.73 16.54
N LYS A 213 0.14 13.15 17.80
CA LYS A 213 1.30 13.65 18.54
C LYS A 213 2.28 12.50 18.75
N GLY A 214 3.58 12.76 18.58
CA GLY A 214 4.62 11.83 19.03
C GLY A 214 4.43 11.56 20.52
N GLU A 215 4.67 10.32 20.96
CA GLU A 215 4.76 10.03 22.37
C GLU A 215 5.99 10.80 22.90
N THR A 216 5.73 11.91 23.56
CA THR A 216 6.73 12.56 24.42
C THR A 216 6.85 11.70 25.66
N ASN A 217 7.89 10.87 25.71
CA ASN A 217 8.38 10.29 26.98
C ASN A 217 8.90 11.38 27.89
#